data_bed5616396f4fc9740decfc04b8828da
#
_entry.id   bed5616396f4fc9740decfc04b8828da
#
_cell.length_a   1.000
_cell.length_b   1.000
_cell.length_c   1.000
_cell.angle_alpha   90.00
_cell.angle_beta   90.00
_cell.angle_gamma   90.00
#
_symmetry.space_group_name_H-M   'P 1'
#
loop_
_entity.id
_entity.type
_entity.pdbx_description
1 polymer ?
#
loop_
_entity_poly.entity_id
_entity_poly.type
_entity_poly.pdbx_seq_one_letter_code
_entity_poly.pdbx_strand_id
1 'polypeptide(L)'
;ESSVLYGLSAALFGKIDIVAGVVQQSNFPSYPMVTLSQAPLVETHIVPSTRHPAGVGEPAVPPVAPAVGNALFALTGKRLRALPLVT
;
A
#
# COMPACT_ATOMS: atom_id res chain seq x y z
N GLU A 1 -3.58 -4.36 10.85
CA GLU A 1 -2.49 -3.39 10.60
C GLU A 1 -1.60 -3.83 9.43
N SER A 2 -1.14 -5.08 9.42
CA SER A 2 -0.18 -5.58 8.43
C SER A 2 -0.65 -5.40 6.99
N SER A 3 -1.92 -5.66 6.67
CA SER A 3 -2.46 -5.48 5.32
C SER A 3 -2.47 -4.02 4.84
N VAL A 4 -2.65 -3.08 5.76
CA VAL A 4 -2.56 -1.64 5.45
C VAL A 4 -1.13 -1.28 5.06
N LEU A 5 -0.14 -1.70 5.84
CA LEU A 5 1.28 -1.41 5.57
C LEU A 5 1.76 -2.12 4.30
N TYR A 6 1.31 -3.35 4.08
CA TYR A 6 1.62 -4.09 2.87
C TYR A 6 1.06 -3.40 1.61
N GLY A 7 -0.23 -3.05 1.64
CA GLY A 7 -0.87 -2.31 0.55
C GLY A 7 -0.27 -0.92 0.34
N LEU A 8 0.14 -0.25 1.41
CA LEU A 8 0.77 1.07 1.35
C LEU A 8 2.16 1.01 0.69
N SER A 9 2.96 0.00 0.99
CA SER A 9 4.24 -0.23 0.33
C SER A 9 4.07 -0.39 -1.17
N ALA A 10 3.11 -1.21 -1.60
CA ALA A 10 2.79 -1.39 -3.01
C ALA A 10 2.29 -0.09 -3.66
N ALA A 11 1.37 0.63 -3.00
CA ALA A 11 0.77 1.85 -3.53
C ALA A 11 1.78 3.00 -3.69
N LEU A 12 2.71 3.15 -2.75
CA LEU A 12 3.67 4.25 -2.76
C LEU A 12 4.92 3.95 -3.57
N PHE A 13 5.45 2.73 -3.49
CA PHE A 13 6.80 2.42 -3.97
C PHE A 13 6.88 1.22 -4.92
N GLY A 14 5.86 0.35 -4.95
CA GLY A 14 5.92 -0.93 -5.66
C GLY A 14 6.11 -0.75 -7.17
N LYS A 15 7.35 -0.94 -7.62
CA LYS A 15 7.72 -0.86 -9.04
C LYS A 15 8.82 -1.84 -9.36
N ILE A 16 8.66 -2.56 -10.47
CA ILE A 16 9.70 -3.41 -11.04
C ILE A 16 10.01 -2.90 -12.45
N ASP A 17 11.26 -2.60 -12.71
CA ASP A 17 11.76 -2.21 -14.01
C ASP A 17 12.49 -3.38 -14.66
N ILE A 18 12.16 -3.63 -15.93
CA ILE A 18 12.80 -4.67 -16.73
C ILE A 18 13.52 -3.97 -17.90
N VAL A 19 14.83 -4.09 -17.93
CA VAL A 19 15.68 -3.50 -18.97
C VAL A 19 16.41 -4.60 -19.71
N ALA A 20 16.25 -4.69 -21.02
CA ALA A 20 16.84 -5.74 -21.86
C ALA A 20 16.60 -7.16 -21.31
N GLY A 21 15.40 -7.42 -20.79
CA GLY A 21 15.02 -8.72 -20.22
C GLY A 21 15.53 -8.97 -18.79
N VAL A 22 16.17 -8.01 -18.16
CA VAL A 22 16.74 -8.14 -16.80
C VAL A 22 15.98 -7.28 -15.82
N VAL A 23 15.51 -7.89 -14.71
CA VAL A 23 14.88 -7.18 -13.60
C VAL A 23 15.94 -6.35 -12.87
N GLN A 24 15.64 -5.06 -12.68
CA GLN A 24 16.57 -4.11 -12.06
C GLN A 24 16.52 -4.17 -10.53
N GLN A 25 15.37 -4.46 -9.96
CA GLN A 25 15.20 -4.60 -8.51
C GLN A 25 15.54 -6.02 -8.09
N SER A 26 16.67 -6.19 -7.42
CA SER A 26 17.20 -7.51 -7.06
C SER A 26 17.07 -7.86 -5.58
N ASN A 27 16.94 -6.87 -4.70
CA ASN A 27 16.84 -7.08 -3.25
C ASN A 27 16.31 -5.81 -2.56
N PHE A 28 16.16 -5.85 -1.24
CA PHE A 28 15.64 -4.75 -0.42
C PHE A 28 16.24 -3.36 -0.73
N PRO A 29 17.55 -3.19 -0.95
CA PRO A 29 18.10 -1.87 -1.27
C PRO A 29 17.55 -1.24 -2.55
N SER A 30 17.12 -2.05 -3.50
CA SER A 30 16.60 -1.59 -4.80
C SER A 30 15.07 -1.70 -4.90
N TYR A 31 14.40 -2.23 -3.88
CA TYR A 31 12.95 -2.36 -3.80
C TYR A 31 12.44 -1.73 -2.50
N PRO A 32 12.17 -0.42 -2.50
CA PRO A 32 11.79 0.29 -1.29
C PRO A 32 10.42 -0.16 -0.78
N MET A 33 10.32 -0.22 0.55
CA MET A 33 9.09 -0.53 1.28
C MET A 33 8.83 0.54 2.34
N VAL A 34 7.62 0.63 2.82
CA VAL A 34 7.27 1.53 3.93
C VAL A 34 8.08 1.14 5.17
N THR A 35 8.81 2.11 5.70
CA THR A 35 9.58 1.96 6.95
C THR A 35 8.69 2.27 8.16
N LEU A 36 9.16 1.91 9.36
CA LEU A 36 8.44 2.19 10.59
C LEU A 36 8.18 3.70 10.79
N SER A 37 9.13 4.54 10.40
CA SER A 37 8.99 6.00 10.49
C SER A 37 7.99 6.59 9.50
N GLN A 38 7.65 5.88 8.44
CA GLN A 38 6.67 6.27 7.42
C GLN A 38 5.30 5.64 7.66
N ALA A 39 5.23 4.65 8.55
CA ALA A 39 3.99 3.94 8.83
C ALA A 39 2.94 4.86 9.44
N PRO A 40 1.72 4.89 8.93
CA PRO A 40 0.64 5.65 9.53
C PRO A 40 0.19 5.02 10.86
N LEU A 41 -0.47 5.81 11.68
CA LEU A 41 -1.24 5.27 12.79
C LEU A 41 -2.42 4.48 12.22
N VAL A 42 -2.53 3.21 12.59
CA VAL A 42 -3.63 2.35 12.17
C VAL A 42 -4.54 2.08 13.35
N GLU A 43 -5.79 2.50 13.25
CA GLU A 43 -6.82 2.20 14.24
C GLU A 43 -7.67 1.03 13.77
N THR A 44 -7.86 0.04 14.63
CA THR A 44 -8.64 -1.16 14.32
C THR A 44 -9.88 -1.22 15.21
N HIS A 45 -11.04 -1.24 14.56
CA HIS A 45 -12.34 -1.36 15.24
C HIS A 45 -12.95 -2.72 14.93
N ILE A 46 -13.14 -3.54 15.97
CA ILE A 46 -13.71 -4.88 15.85
C ILE A 46 -15.22 -4.81 16.07
N VAL A 47 -15.99 -5.21 15.06
CA VAL A 47 -17.44 -5.34 15.18
C VAL A 47 -17.76 -6.74 15.74
N PRO A 48 -18.45 -6.84 16.89
CA PRO A 48 -18.83 -8.12 17.44
C PRO A 48 -19.71 -8.92 16.47
N SER A 49 -19.46 -10.23 16.37
CA SER A 49 -20.17 -11.10 15.46
C SER A 49 -20.25 -12.53 16.02
N THR A 50 -21.36 -13.21 15.74
CA THR A 50 -21.54 -14.64 16.04
C THR A 50 -21.27 -15.53 14.83
N ARG A 51 -20.84 -14.96 13.70
CA ARG A 51 -20.47 -15.72 12.51
C ARG A 51 -19.18 -16.51 12.73
N HIS A 52 -19.01 -17.55 11.95
CA HIS A 52 -17.73 -18.27 11.93
C HIS A 52 -16.59 -17.33 11.62
N PRO A 53 -15.43 -17.46 12.31
CA PRO A 53 -14.25 -16.69 11.98
C PRO A 53 -13.81 -16.90 10.53
N ALA A 54 -13.36 -15.82 9.90
CA ALA A 54 -12.77 -15.85 8.57
C ALA A 54 -11.41 -15.16 8.61
N GLY A 55 -10.64 -15.30 7.52
CA GLY A 55 -9.36 -14.61 7.39
C GLY A 55 -9.56 -13.10 7.31
N VAL A 56 -8.73 -12.35 8.05
CA VAL A 56 -8.74 -10.88 8.08
C VAL A 56 -7.35 -10.30 7.80
N GLY A 57 -6.42 -11.13 7.30
CA GLY A 57 -5.05 -10.71 7.04
C GLY A 57 -4.90 -9.74 5.87
N GLU A 58 -5.68 -9.89 4.80
CA GLU A 58 -5.47 -9.20 3.53
C GLU A 58 -6.57 -8.21 3.11
N PRO A 59 -7.78 -8.14 3.70
CA PRO A 59 -8.88 -7.35 3.16
C PRO A 59 -8.57 -5.86 2.98
N ALA A 60 -7.62 -5.29 3.72
CA ALA A 60 -7.24 -3.89 3.59
C ALA A 60 -6.27 -3.61 2.43
N VAL A 61 -5.67 -4.62 1.80
CA VAL A 61 -4.71 -4.41 0.69
C VAL A 61 -5.35 -3.70 -0.50
N PRO A 62 -6.47 -4.17 -1.09
CA PRO A 62 -7.05 -3.54 -2.27
C PRO A 62 -7.49 -2.08 -2.06
N PRO A 63 -8.11 -1.67 -0.95
CA PRO A 63 -8.61 -0.31 -0.78
C PRO A 63 -7.54 0.73 -0.42
N VAL A 64 -6.31 0.34 -0.08
CA VAL A 64 -5.27 1.29 0.35
C VAL A 64 -4.87 2.24 -0.77
N ALA A 65 -4.58 1.74 -1.96
CA ALA A 65 -4.16 2.61 -3.07
C ALA A 65 -5.21 3.66 -3.44
N PRO A 66 -6.50 3.32 -3.62
CA PRO A 66 -7.52 4.33 -3.88
C PRO A 66 -7.75 5.27 -2.69
N ALA A 67 -7.64 4.80 -1.44
CA ALA A 67 -7.76 5.65 -0.26
C ALA A 67 -6.65 6.72 -0.22
N VAL A 68 -5.40 6.32 -0.44
CA VAL A 68 -4.27 7.26 -0.51
C VAL A 68 -4.43 8.21 -1.70
N GLY A 69 -4.82 7.71 -2.87
CA GLY A 69 -5.08 8.54 -4.04
C GLY A 69 -6.17 9.60 -3.79
N ASN A 70 -7.22 9.25 -3.06
CA ASN A 70 -8.27 10.19 -2.67
C ASN A 70 -7.77 11.22 -1.64
N ALA A 71 -6.97 10.80 -0.67
CA ALA A 71 -6.37 11.70 0.31
C ALA A 71 -5.42 12.71 -0.35
N LEU A 72 -4.59 12.26 -1.28
CA LEU A 72 -3.71 13.13 -2.06
C LEU A 72 -4.51 14.10 -2.94
N PHE A 73 -5.59 13.66 -3.54
CA PHE A 73 -6.48 14.54 -4.28
C PHE A 73 -7.11 15.61 -3.39
N ALA A 74 -7.60 15.24 -2.22
CA ALA A 74 -8.17 16.18 -1.26
C ALA A 74 -7.15 17.23 -0.81
N LEU A 75 -5.89 16.81 -0.65
CA LEU A 75 -4.80 17.70 -0.22
C LEU A 75 -4.29 18.62 -1.33
N THR A 76 -4.19 18.12 -2.55
CA THR A 76 -3.45 18.79 -3.64
C THR A 76 -4.32 19.25 -4.81
N GLY A 77 -5.53 18.76 -4.92
CA GLY A 77 -6.41 18.95 -6.08
C GLY A 77 -5.97 18.16 -7.33
N LYS A 78 -4.89 17.38 -7.25
CA LYS A 78 -4.38 16.58 -8.38
C LYS A 78 -4.83 15.13 -8.27
N ARG A 79 -5.44 14.60 -9.33
CA ARG A 79 -5.87 13.20 -9.40
C ARG A 79 -4.74 12.34 -9.98
N LEU A 80 -4.14 11.49 -9.14
CA LEU A 80 -3.17 10.50 -9.57
C LEU A 80 -3.90 9.26 -10.09
N ARG A 81 -3.47 8.75 -11.25
CA ARG A 81 -4.10 7.61 -11.94
C ARG A 81 -3.11 6.53 -12.35
N ALA A 82 -1.91 6.58 -11.81
CA ALA A 82 -0.87 5.59 -12.05
C ALA A 82 -0.22 5.19 -10.73
N LEU A 83 0.27 3.98 -10.65
CA LEU A 83 1.06 3.45 -9.55
C LEU A 83 2.53 3.28 -9.98
N PRO A 84 3.46 3.42 -9.08
CA PRO A 84 3.30 3.87 -7.69
C PRO A 84 2.89 5.34 -7.60
N LEU A 85 2.25 5.73 -6.48
CA LEU A 85 1.76 7.10 -6.28
C LEU A 85 2.88 8.11 -6.00
N VAL A 86 4.03 7.63 -5.55
CA VAL A 86 5.24 8.43 -5.35
C VAL A 86 6.23 8.08 -6.45
N THR A 87 6.47 9.00 -7.33
CA THR A 87 7.44 8.88 -8.44
C THR A 87 8.55 9.91 -8.28
#